data_a5c2165248d5e8e3ffc4a1c88b9efaf7
#
_entry.id   a5c2165248d5e8e3ffc4a1c88b9efaf7
#
_cell.length_a   1.000
_cell.length_b   1.000
_cell.length_c   1.000
_cell.angle_alpha   90.00
_cell.angle_beta   90.00
_cell.angle_gamma   90.00
#
_symmetry.space_group_name_H-M   'P 1'
#
loop_
_entity.id
_entity.type
_entity.pdbx_description
1 polymer ?
#
loop_
_entity_poly.entity_id
_entity_poly.type
_entity_poly.pdbx_seq_one_letter_code
_entity_poly.pdbx_strand_id
1 'polypeptide(L)'
;MLVFGRGPLDRSVYQALYSGGHPALILIGRFFTALGDPTVLIIGGFLIGAWLWREGRGRFAVGLLLVVLIGRGLTEAQKYWIARARPDIEPHLVVVKTWSFPSGHATSSMIFYLVLALAIAPVGWRRIAAAAAILLSLLIGLSRVMLGVHWPSDVIGGWCFGLLWVLVTLRPAERLFRDRNETAITARQEGRRQ
;
A
#
# COMPACT_ATOMS: atom_id res chain seq x y z
N MET A 1 6.43 24.39 0.96
CA MET A 1 7.84 23.94 1.03
C MET A 1 8.01 22.41 1.00
N LEU A 2 7.19 21.62 1.67
CA LEU A 2 7.27 20.15 1.64
C LEU A 2 6.98 19.52 0.25
N VAL A 3 6.17 20.17 -0.57
CA VAL A 3 5.74 19.66 -1.89
C VAL A 3 6.83 19.74 -2.96
N PHE A 4 7.79 20.65 -2.83
CA PHE A 4 8.80 20.91 -3.88
C PHE A 4 10.12 20.13 -3.72
N GLY A 5 10.28 19.28 -2.72
CA GLY A 5 11.33 18.24 -2.65
C GLY A 5 12.78 18.69 -2.59
N ARG A 6 13.04 19.93 -2.24
CA ARG A 6 14.41 20.46 -2.12
C ARG A 6 14.74 20.99 -0.73
N GLY A 7 13.95 20.56 0.28
CA GLY A 7 14.21 20.93 1.66
C GLY A 7 15.50 20.27 2.19
N PRO A 8 16.23 20.92 3.11
CA PRO A 8 17.46 20.36 3.67
C PRO A 8 17.23 18.99 4.35
N LEU A 9 16.07 18.80 4.98
CA LEU A 9 15.70 17.54 5.63
C LEU A 9 15.53 16.40 4.62
N ASP A 10 14.82 16.62 3.50
CA ASP A 10 14.68 15.59 2.46
C ASP A 10 16.06 15.18 1.90
N ARG A 11 16.94 16.14 1.68
CA ARG A 11 18.30 15.88 1.17
C ARG A 11 19.15 15.08 2.16
N SER A 12 19.23 15.52 3.41
CA SER A 12 20.06 14.85 4.40
C SER A 12 19.61 13.42 4.68
N VAL A 13 18.30 13.19 4.83
CA VAL A 13 17.75 11.83 5.02
C VAL A 13 17.93 10.97 3.76
N TYR A 14 17.75 11.55 2.57
CA TYR A 14 18.01 10.83 1.31
C TYR A 14 19.46 10.38 1.22
N GLN A 15 20.43 11.27 1.45
CA GLN A 15 21.86 10.95 1.38
C GLN A 15 22.28 9.91 2.43
N ALA A 16 21.71 9.98 3.64
CA ALA A 16 21.99 9.01 4.71
C ALA A 16 21.47 7.61 4.39
N LEU A 17 20.39 7.48 3.60
CA LEU A 17 19.75 6.22 3.28
C LEU A 17 20.11 5.65 1.92
N TYR A 18 20.71 6.44 1.03
CA TYR A 18 21.07 5.98 -0.32
C TYR A 18 22.04 4.80 -0.29
N SER A 19 21.71 3.73 -1.00
CA SER A 19 22.45 2.46 -0.97
C SER A 19 23.53 2.32 -2.05
N GLY A 20 23.79 3.36 -2.83
CA GLY A 20 24.84 3.35 -3.86
C GLY A 20 26.19 2.94 -3.29
N GLY A 21 26.89 2.04 -3.98
CA GLY A 21 28.15 1.49 -3.50
C GLY A 21 28.06 0.33 -2.50
N HIS A 22 26.86 -0.06 -2.03
CA HIS A 22 26.64 -1.15 -1.07
C HIS A 22 25.78 -2.28 -1.66
N PRO A 23 26.36 -3.29 -2.32
CA PRO A 23 25.60 -4.33 -3.04
C PRO A 23 24.56 -5.06 -2.19
N ALA A 24 24.88 -5.35 -0.93
CA ALA A 24 23.96 -6.02 -0.01
C ALA A 24 22.71 -5.15 0.28
N LEU A 25 22.89 -3.85 0.51
CA LEU A 25 21.76 -2.93 0.75
C LEU A 25 20.93 -2.73 -0.52
N ILE A 26 21.55 -2.72 -1.69
CA ILE A 26 20.84 -2.67 -2.98
C ILE A 26 19.97 -3.92 -3.14
N LEU A 27 20.49 -5.11 -2.82
CA LEU A 27 19.73 -6.36 -2.90
C LEU A 27 18.52 -6.35 -1.94
N ILE A 28 18.73 -5.93 -0.70
CA ILE A 28 17.66 -5.76 0.30
C ILE A 28 16.61 -4.76 -0.22
N GLY A 29 17.03 -3.61 -0.73
CA GLY A 29 16.15 -2.62 -1.31
C GLY A 29 15.34 -3.16 -2.50
N ARG A 30 15.98 -3.94 -3.38
CA ARG A 30 15.31 -4.60 -4.51
C ARG A 30 14.31 -5.67 -4.07
N PHE A 31 14.61 -6.42 -3.03
CA PHE A 31 13.68 -7.39 -2.46
C PHE A 31 12.41 -6.71 -1.93
N PHE A 32 12.54 -5.70 -1.07
CA PHE A 32 11.37 -5.01 -0.52
C PHE A 32 10.59 -4.24 -1.59
N THR A 33 11.27 -3.57 -2.52
CA THR A 33 10.55 -2.84 -3.59
C THR A 33 9.74 -3.78 -4.49
N ALA A 34 10.22 -5.02 -4.74
CA ALA A 34 9.48 -6.01 -5.52
C ALA A 34 8.15 -6.39 -4.88
N LEU A 35 8.08 -6.47 -3.53
CA LEU A 35 6.82 -6.71 -2.81
C LEU A 35 5.81 -5.57 -2.92
N GLY A 36 6.28 -4.35 -3.21
CA GLY A 36 5.42 -3.18 -3.45
C GLY A 36 5.18 -2.89 -4.93
N ASP A 37 5.69 -3.73 -5.83
CA ASP A 37 5.51 -3.54 -7.27
C ASP A 37 4.04 -3.65 -7.66
N PRO A 38 3.51 -2.71 -8.48
CA PRO A 38 2.14 -2.75 -8.93
C PRO A 38 1.71 -4.08 -9.54
N THR A 39 2.58 -4.74 -10.29
CA THR A 39 2.29 -6.03 -10.92
C THR A 39 2.08 -7.12 -9.87
N VAL A 40 2.96 -7.17 -8.87
CA VAL A 40 2.87 -8.13 -7.75
C VAL A 40 1.59 -7.91 -6.96
N LEU A 41 1.26 -6.65 -6.64
CA LEU A 41 0.04 -6.32 -5.89
C LEU A 41 -1.24 -6.62 -6.69
N ILE A 42 -1.24 -6.38 -8.00
CA ILE A 42 -2.39 -6.70 -8.88
C ILE A 42 -2.58 -8.21 -8.96
N ILE A 43 -1.52 -8.97 -9.23
CA ILE A 43 -1.59 -10.44 -9.29
C ILE A 43 -2.07 -11.00 -7.95
N GLY A 44 -1.49 -10.53 -6.83
CA GLY A 44 -1.93 -10.92 -5.49
C GLY A 44 -3.40 -10.60 -5.22
N GLY A 45 -3.85 -9.43 -5.64
CA GLY A 45 -5.25 -9.00 -5.53
C GLY A 45 -6.21 -9.89 -6.32
N PHE A 46 -5.85 -10.27 -7.54
CA PHE A 46 -6.64 -11.21 -8.34
C PHE A 46 -6.68 -12.61 -7.75
N LEU A 47 -5.56 -13.15 -7.26
CA LEU A 47 -5.51 -14.46 -6.62
C LEU A 47 -6.39 -14.51 -5.36
N ILE A 48 -6.30 -13.49 -4.51
CA ILE A 48 -7.13 -13.37 -3.31
C ILE A 48 -8.60 -13.15 -3.67
N GLY A 49 -8.88 -12.34 -4.68
CA GLY A 49 -10.23 -12.14 -5.20
C GLY A 49 -10.86 -13.45 -5.73
N ALA A 50 -10.10 -14.22 -6.49
CA ALA A 50 -10.53 -15.51 -7.00
C ALA A 50 -10.78 -16.54 -5.87
N TRP A 51 -9.90 -16.54 -4.86
CA TRP A 51 -10.10 -17.37 -3.69
C TRP A 51 -11.39 -16.98 -2.93
N LEU A 52 -11.59 -15.70 -2.63
CA LEU A 52 -12.83 -15.22 -1.98
C LEU A 52 -14.07 -15.54 -2.81
N TRP A 53 -13.98 -15.45 -4.13
CA TRP A 53 -15.08 -15.80 -5.03
C TRP A 53 -15.47 -17.27 -4.90
N ARG A 54 -14.50 -18.18 -4.85
CA ARG A 54 -14.72 -19.62 -4.63
C ARG A 54 -15.33 -19.94 -3.26
N GLU A 55 -15.02 -19.12 -2.25
CA GLU A 55 -15.63 -19.19 -0.91
C GLU A 55 -17.06 -18.60 -0.86
N GLY A 56 -17.64 -18.20 -2.00
CA GLY A 56 -18.97 -17.58 -2.06
C GLY A 56 -19.02 -16.11 -1.61
N ARG A 57 -17.86 -15.46 -1.47
CA ARG A 57 -17.69 -14.07 -1.00
C ARG A 57 -17.35 -13.11 -2.16
N GLY A 58 -17.96 -13.31 -3.30
CA GLY A 58 -17.62 -12.59 -4.54
C GLY A 58 -17.89 -11.09 -4.45
N ARG A 59 -19.00 -10.67 -3.86
CA ARG A 59 -19.31 -9.24 -3.68
C ARG A 59 -18.28 -8.57 -2.77
N PHE A 60 -17.92 -9.23 -1.68
CA PHE A 60 -16.89 -8.74 -0.77
C PHE A 60 -15.53 -8.60 -1.47
N ALA A 61 -15.14 -9.58 -2.29
CA ALA A 61 -13.93 -9.50 -3.12
C ALA A 61 -13.94 -8.28 -4.05
N VAL A 62 -15.05 -8.01 -4.72
CA VAL A 62 -15.23 -6.82 -5.57
C VAL A 62 -15.05 -5.53 -4.74
N GLY A 63 -15.66 -5.45 -3.56
CA GLY A 63 -15.52 -4.30 -2.66
C GLY A 63 -14.06 -4.01 -2.29
N LEU A 64 -13.31 -5.05 -1.91
CA LEU A 64 -11.88 -4.91 -1.58
C LEU A 64 -11.04 -4.49 -2.80
N LEU A 65 -11.30 -5.08 -3.97
CA LEU A 65 -10.62 -4.69 -5.21
C LEU A 65 -10.89 -3.22 -5.57
N LEU A 66 -12.13 -2.75 -5.41
CA LEU A 66 -12.47 -1.34 -5.65
C LEU A 66 -11.71 -0.41 -4.69
N VAL A 67 -11.60 -0.76 -3.40
CA VAL A 67 -10.82 0.04 -2.43
C VAL A 67 -9.36 0.18 -2.90
N VAL A 68 -8.73 -0.92 -3.34
CA VAL A 68 -7.34 -0.91 -3.81
C VAL A 68 -7.19 -0.14 -5.12
N LEU A 69 -8.04 -0.40 -6.11
CA LEU A 69 -7.93 0.19 -7.45
C LEU A 69 -8.24 1.69 -7.45
N ILE A 70 -9.25 2.14 -6.71
CA ILE A 70 -9.59 3.56 -6.61
C ILE A 70 -8.48 4.31 -5.87
N GLY A 71 -7.97 3.76 -4.74
CA GLY A 71 -6.86 4.35 -4.01
C GLY A 71 -5.59 4.49 -4.88
N ARG A 72 -5.32 3.48 -5.72
CA ARG A 72 -4.24 3.54 -6.70
C ARG A 72 -4.50 4.62 -7.77
N GLY A 73 -5.70 4.68 -8.32
CA GLY A 73 -6.08 5.70 -9.31
C GLY A 73 -5.92 7.12 -8.78
N LEU A 74 -6.35 7.36 -7.52
CA LEU A 74 -6.15 8.64 -6.85
C LEU A 74 -4.67 8.98 -6.63
N THR A 75 -3.83 7.96 -6.34
CA THR A 75 -2.38 8.15 -6.24
C THR A 75 -1.78 8.61 -7.56
N GLU A 76 -2.16 7.98 -8.67
CA GLU A 76 -1.68 8.40 -9.99
C GLU A 76 -2.21 9.81 -10.37
N ALA A 77 -3.47 10.13 -10.08
CA ALA A 77 -4.01 11.48 -10.27
C ALA A 77 -3.22 12.54 -9.50
N GLN A 78 -2.90 12.28 -8.23
CA GLN A 78 -2.07 13.19 -7.41
C GLN A 78 -0.67 13.41 -8.03
N LYS A 79 -0.06 12.38 -8.64
CA LYS A 79 1.24 12.52 -9.32
C LYS A 79 1.19 13.52 -10.46
N TYR A 80 0.15 13.47 -11.29
CA TYR A 80 -0.01 14.41 -12.40
C TYR A 80 -0.32 15.84 -11.91
N TRP A 81 -1.07 15.96 -10.84
CA TRP A 81 -1.44 17.26 -10.28
C TRP A 81 -0.25 17.97 -9.63
N ILE A 82 0.57 17.22 -8.90
CA ILE A 82 1.69 17.79 -8.13
C ILE A 82 2.96 17.87 -8.99
N ALA A 83 3.12 16.95 -9.95
CA ALA A 83 4.22 16.89 -10.92
C ALA A 83 5.62 17.11 -10.30
N ARG A 84 5.86 16.54 -9.11
CA ARG A 84 7.11 16.68 -8.37
C ARG A 84 8.25 15.92 -9.05
N ALA A 85 9.38 16.58 -9.28
CA ALA A 85 10.58 15.97 -9.82
C ALA A 85 11.17 14.95 -8.81
N ARG A 86 11.76 13.87 -9.33
CA ARG A 86 12.49 12.88 -8.54
C ARG A 86 13.83 13.41 -8.06
N PRO A 87 14.45 12.75 -7.04
CA PRO A 87 15.83 13.02 -6.71
C PRO A 87 16.74 12.89 -7.95
N ASP A 88 17.63 13.83 -8.13
CA ASP A 88 18.65 13.89 -9.20
C ASP A 88 20.07 14.02 -8.63
N ILE A 89 20.24 13.73 -7.35
CA ILE A 89 21.51 13.86 -6.61
C ILE A 89 22.41 12.67 -6.91
N GLU A 90 21.82 11.46 -6.97
CA GLU A 90 22.52 10.20 -7.16
C GLU A 90 21.85 9.36 -8.25
N PRO A 91 22.59 8.42 -8.90
CA PRO A 91 22.02 7.54 -9.90
C PRO A 91 20.87 6.70 -9.36
N HIS A 92 19.77 6.57 -10.10
CA HIS A 92 18.68 5.69 -9.77
C HIS A 92 19.09 4.22 -9.92
N LEU A 93 18.95 3.43 -8.87
CA LEU A 93 19.29 2.01 -8.84
C LEU A 93 18.19 1.09 -9.40
N VAL A 94 17.05 1.67 -9.79
CA VAL A 94 15.93 1.03 -10.50
C VAL A 94 15.28 2.00 -11.48
N VAL A 95 14.66 1.47 -12.53
CA VAL A 95 13.99 2.28 -13.55
C VAL A 95 12.68 2.84 -13.03
N VAL A 96 12.43 4.13 -13.28
CA VAL A 96 11.19 4.84 -12.94
C VAL A 96 10.77 5.75 -14.08
N LYS A 97 9.45 5.88 -14.32
CA LYS A 97 8.91 6.62 -15.48
C LYS A 97 7.86 7.69 -15.11
N THR A 98 7.47 7.79 -13.85
CA THR A 98 6.40 8.69 -13.39
C THR A 98 6.92 9.74 -12.43
N TRP A 99 6.09 10.73 -12.07
CA TRP A 99 6.39 11.76 -11.08
C TRP A 99 6.66 11.19 -9.69
N SER A 100 7.33 11.99 -8.84
CA SER A 100 7.85 11.52 -7.55
C SER A 100 6.77 11.41 -6.47
N PHE A 101 5.97 12.47 -6.29
CA PHE A 101 5.02 12.56 -5.17
C PHE A 101 3.57 12.20 -5.60
N PRO A 102 2.84 11.45 -4.77
CA PRO A 102 3.34 10.61 -3.68
C PRO A 102 4.00 9.33 -4.19
N SER A 103 4.74 8.61 -3.33
CA SER A 103 5.35 7.33 -3.69
C SER A 103 4.27 6.26 -3.90
N GLY A 104 4.13 5.79 -5.15
CA GLY A 104 3.13 4.77 -5.50
C GLY A 104 3.36 3.43 -4.80
N HIS A 105 4.62 3.01 -4.59
CA HIS A 105 4.94 1.80 -3.84
C HIS A 105 4.53 1.93 -2.36
N ALA A 106 4.83 3.05 -1.72
CA ALA A 106 4.46 3.31 -0.33
C ALA A 106 2.93 3.35 -0.16
N THR A 107 2.23 4.04 -1.06
CA THR A 107 0.76 4.13 -1.00
C THR A 107 0.10 2.78 -1.28
N SER A 108 0.45 2.14 -2.41
CA SER A 108 -0.24 0.91 -2.84
C SER A 108 0.03 -0.25 -1.90
N SER A 109 1.25 -0.38 -1.35
CA SER A 109 1.55 -1.41 -0.36
C SER A 109 0.79 -1.17 0.94
N MET A 110 0.72 0.07 1.43
CA MET A 110 -0.04 0.41 2.63
C MET A 110 -1.53 0.05 2.46
N ILE A 111 -2.14 0.43 1.35
CA ILE A 111 -3.55 0.10 1.06
C ILE A 111 -3.71 -1.42 0.97
N PHE A 112 -2.94 -2.09 0.14
CA PHE A 112 -3.12 -3.51 -0.17
C PHE A 112 -2.94 -4.39 1.07
N TYR A 113 -1.78 -4.30 1.73
CA TYR A 113 -1.48 -5.16 2.88
C TYR A 113 -2.36 -4.86 4.08
N LEU A 114 -2.73 -3.60 4.31
CA LEU A 114 -3.60 -3.24 5.42
C LEU A 114 -5.06 -3.68 5.18
N VAL A 115 -5.55 -3.58 3.94
CA VAL A 115 -6.86 -4.15 3.55
C VAL A 115 -6.89 -5.65 3.81
N LEU A 116 -5.84 -6.40 3.39
CA LEU A 116 -5.76 -7.84 3.67
C LEU A 116 -5.76 -8.14 5.16
N ALA A 117 -4.95 -7.42 5.93
CA ALA A 117 -4.82 -7.61 7.37
C ALA A 117 -6.13 -7.35 8.11
N LEU A 118 -6.87 -6.31 7.76
CA LEU A 118 -8.08 -5.91 8.47
C LEU A 118 -9.33 -6.65 8.00
N ALA A 119 -9.43 -6.95 6.70
CA ALA A 119 -10.63 -7.55 6.11
C ALA A 119 -10.61 -9.08 6.11
N ILE A 120 -9.44 -9.72 5.96
CA ILE A 120 -9.31 -11.15 5.74
C ILE A 120 -8.76 -11.89 6.97
N ALA A 121 -7.87 -11.28 7.74
CA ALA A 121 -7.29 -11.93 8.91
C ALA A 121 -8.36 -12.29 9.97
N PRO A 122 -8.23 -13.45 10.65
CA PRO A 122 -9.10 -13.81 11.76
C PRO A 122 -9.13 -12.71 12.83
N VAL A 123 -10.29 -12.50 13.47
CA VAL A 123 -10.53 -11.38 14.41
C VAL A 123 -9.45 -11.28 15.49
N GLY A 124 -9.04 -12.41 16.08
CA GLY A 124 -8.00 -12.44 17.11
C GLY A 124 -6.60 -12.03 16.64
N TRP A 125 -6.33 -12.13 15.33
CA TRP A 125 -5.03 -11.85 14.72
C TRP A 125 -4.96 -10.51 13.99
N ARG A 126 -6.09 -9.81 13.82
CA ARG A 126 -6.17 -8.57 13.03
C ARG A 126 -5.18 -7.49 13.46
N ARG A 127 -4.97 -7.32 14.77
CA ARG A 127 -4.02 -6.32 15.28
C ARG A 127 -2.58 -6.66 14.91
N ILE A 128 -2.19 -7.93 15.05
CA ILE A 128 -0.85 -8.39 14.69
C ILE A 128 -0.65 -8.32 13.17
N ALA A 129 -1.64 -8.78 12.40
CA ALA A 129 -1.60 -8.69 10.95
C ALA A 129 -1.52 -7.25 10.45
N ALA A 130 -2.27 -6.32 11.06
CA ALA A 130 -2.19 -4.90 10.74
C ALA A 130 -0.82 -4.30 11.07
N ALA A 131 -0.24 -4.63 12.21
CA ALA A 131 1.11 -4.19 12.57
C ALA A 131 2.16 -4.72 11.58
N ALA A 132 2.07 -5.99 11.19
CA ALA A 132 2.94 -6.60 10.19
C ALA A 132 2.77 -5.96 8.80
N ALA A 133 1.53 -5.66 8.38
CA ALA A 133 1.22 -4.97 7.13
C ALA A 133 1.81 -3.56 7.10
N ILE A 134 1.69 -2.81 8.19
CA ILE A 134 2.29 -1.48 8.32
C ILE A 134 3.81 -1.58 8.26
N LEU A 135 4.43 -2.47 9.05
CA LEU A 135 5.88 -2.65 9.04
C LEU A 135 6.40 -3.01 7.65
N LEU A 136 5.75 -3.95 6.95
CA LEU A 136 6.10 -4.32 5.58
C LEU A 136 6.00 -3.12 4.64
N SER A 137 4.93 -2.33 4.73
CA SER A 137 4.74 -1.13 3.91
C SER A 137 5.77 -0.05 4.21
N LEU A 138 6.21 0.08 5.48
CA LEU A 138 7.30 0.98 5.86
C LEU A 138 8.62 0.54 5.22
N LEU A 139 8.96 -0.75 5.25
CA LEU A 139 10.16 -1.30 4.61
C LEU A 139 10.13 -1.13 3.08
N ILE A 140 8.95 -1.35 2.45
CA ILE A 140 8.77 -1.11 1.02
C ILE A 140 8.97 0.38 0.68
N GLY A 141 8.38 1.29 1.44
CA GLY A 141 8.58 2.73 1.22
C GLY A 141 10.02 3.15 1.43
N LEU A 142 10.67 2.69 2.50
CA LEU A 142 12.09 2.95 2.79
C LEU A 142 12.99 2.49 1.64
N SER A 143 12.73 1.32 1.07
CA SER A 143 13.48 0.80 -0.08
C SER A 143 13.49 1.76 -1.27
N ARG A 144 12.46 2.60 -1.44
CA ARG A 144 12.40 3.58 -2.54
C ARG A 144 13.36 4.74 -2.35
N VAL A 145 13.61 5.14 -1.10
CA VAL A 145 14.64 6.12 -0.76
C VAL A 145 16.03 5.50 -0.94
N MET A 146 16.24 4.29 -0.41
CA MET A 146 17.48 3.53 -0.54
C MET A 146 17.91 3.34 -1.99
N LEU A 147 16.96 3.10 -2.89
CA LEU A 147 17.20 2.92 -4.32
C LEU A 147 17.30 4.25 -5.11
N GLY A 148 17.25 5.38 -4.43
CA GLY A 148 17.50 6.70 -5.02
C GLY A 148 16.35 7.30 -5.81
N VAL A 149 15.15 6.74 -5.77
CA VAL A 149 14.06 7.10 -6.71
C VAL A 149 12.96 7.96 -6.11
N HIS A 150 12.93 8.15 -4.79
CA HIS A 150 11.96 8.99 -4.09
C HIS A 150 12.59 9.81 -2.98
N TRP A 151 12.04 11.00 -2.75
CA TRP A 151 12.32 11.76 -1.56
C TRP A 151 11.66 11.12 -0.33
N PRO A 152 12.26 11.23 0.89
CA PRO A 152 11.63 10.77 2.13
C PRO A 152 10.19 11.27 2.30
N SER A 153 9.93 12.54 1.99
CA SER A 153 8.59 13.13 2.08
C SER A 153 7.59 12.57 1.06
N ASP A 154 8.03 12.05 -0.11
CA ASP A 154 7.14 11.33 -1.04
C ASP A 154 6.63 10.03 -0.43
N VAL A 155 7.52 9.36 0.29
CA VAL A 155 7.23 8.08 0.95
C VAL A 155 6.31 8.28 2.14
N ILE A 156 6.59 9.27 2.98
CA ILE A 156 5.71 9.65 4.11
C ILE A 156 4.33 10.04 3.60
N GLY A 157 4.24 10.90 2.58
CA GLY A 157 2.97 11.27 1.95
C GLY A 157 2.20 10.06 1.42
N GLY A 158 2.90 9.10 0.82
CA GLY A 158 2.32 7.85 0.35
C GLY A 158 1.75 6.99 1.48
N TRP A 159 2.48 6.81 2.58
CA TRP A 159 1.99 6.07 3.75
C TRP A 159 0.79 6.75 4.40
N CYS A 160 0.85 8.06 4.62
CA CYS A 160 -0.25 8.83 5.22
C CYS A 160 -1.51 8.73 4.37
N PHE A 161 -1.40 8.94 3.05
CA PHE A 161 -2.54 8.81 2.15
C PHE A 161 -3.09 7.38 2.14
N GLY A 162 -2.23 6.35 2.03
CA GLY A 162 -2.65 4.96 2.02
C GLY A 162 -3.37 4.54 3.30
N LEU A 163 -2.82 4.92 4.46
CA LEU A 163 -3.44 4.66 5.76
C LEU A 163 -4.80 5.36 5.88
N LEU A 164 -4.86 6.66 5.61
CA LEU A 164 -6.11 7.43 5.66
C LEU A 164 -7.17 6.85 4.73
N TRP A 165 -6.77 6.50 3.51
CA TRP A 165 -7.66 5.88 2.53
C TRP A 165 -8.31 4.60 3.06
N VAL A 166 -7.53 3.68 3.63
CA VAL A 166 -8.06 2.45 4.21
C VAL A 166 -8.98 2.73 5.39
N LEU A 167 -8.60 3.62 6.30
CA LEU A 167 -9.42 3.97 7.47
C LEU A 167 -10.79 4.54 7.09
N VAL A 168 -10.85 5.32 6.00
CA VAL A 168 -12.10 5.96 5.55
C VAL A 168 -12.95 4.99 4.72
N THR A 169 -12.35 4.14 3.88
CA THR A 169 -13.10 3.39 2.87
C THR A 169 -13.39 1.94 3.24
N LEU A 170 -12.56 1.29 4.08
CA LEU A 170 -12.69 -0.15 4.32
C LEU A 170 -14.03 -0.51 4.98
N ARG A 171 -14.41 0.15 6.08
CA ARG A 171 -15.68 -0.14 6.77
C ARG A 171 -16.92 0.11 5.92
N PRO A 172 -17.05 1.23 5.18
CA PRO A 172 -18.12 1.42 4.21
C PRO A 172 -18.15 0.32 3.14
N ALA A 173 -16.99 -0.06 2.58
CA ALA A 173 -16.89 -1.11 1.59
C ALA A 173 -17.34 -2.48 2.14
N GLU A 174 -16.88 -2.86 3.33
CA GLU A 174 -17.30 -4.09 3.99
C GLU A 174 -18.83 -4.15 4.19
N ARG A 175 -19.45 -3.05 4.58
CA ARG A 175 -20.92 -2.97 4.78
C ARG A 175 -21.68 -3.07 3.47
N LEU A 176 -21.24 -2.33 2.44
CA LEU A 176 -21.93 -2.23 1.15
C LEU A 176 -21.84 -3.53 0.33
N PHE A 177 -20.69 -4.20 0.40
CA PHE A 177 -20.39 -5.41 -0.37
C PHE A 177 -20.48 -6.70 0.43
N ARG A 178 -21.09 -6.69 1.63
CA ARG A 178 -21.32 -7.90 2.43
C ARG A 178 -22.18 -8.89 1.66
N ASP A 179 -21.77 -10.14 1.62
CA ASP A 179 -22.52 -11.21 0.97
C ASP A 179 -23.75 -11.62 1.78
N ARG A 180 -24.88 -11.89 1.10
CA ARG A 180 -26.15 -12.24 1.75
C ARG A 180 -26.05 -13.51 2.62
N ASN A 181 -25.20 -14.45 2.23
CA ASN A 181 -25.00 -15.70 2.97
C ASN A 181 -24.32 -15.46 4.35
N GLU A 182 -23.40 -14.53 4.45
CA GLU A 182 -22.80 -14.16 5.74
C GLU A 182 -23.83 -13.56 6.69
N THR A 183 -24.74 -12.75 6.16
CA THR A 183 -25.84 -12.15 6.95
C THR A 183 -26.79 -13.22 7.50
N ALA A 184 -27.12 -14.24 6.69
CA ALA A 184 -27.98 -15.34 7.11
C ALA A 184 -27.33 -16.26 8.15
N ILE A 185 -26.02 -16.50 8.05
CA ILE A 185 -25.26 -17.29 9.03
C ILE A 185 -25.17 -16.56 10.37
N THR A 186 -24.88 -15.28 10.35
CA THR A 186 -24.78 -14.44 11.56
C THR A 186 -26.13 -14.36 12.28
N ALA A 187 -27.22 -14.13 11.53
CA ALA A 187 -28.58 -14.11 12.11
C ALA A 187 -28.99 -15.44 12.72
N ARG A 188 -28.61 -16.61 12.12
CA ARG A 188 -28.85 -17.94 12.70
C ARG A 188 -28.04 -18.20 13.97
N GLN A 189 -26.82 -17.67 14.07
CA GLN A 189 -25.99 -17.80 15.26
C GLN A 189 -26.50 -16.94 16.42
N GLU A 190 -26.98 -15.75 16.14
CA GLU A 190 -27.59 -14.86 17.14
C GLU A 190 -28.92 -15.44 17.67
N GLY A 191 -29.78 -15.96 16.80
CA GLY A 191 -31.04 -16.60 17.20
C GLY A 191 -30.89 -17.94 17.99
N ARG A 192 -29.71 -18.55 17.97
CA ARG A 192 -29.41 -19.74 18.81
C ARG A 192 -28.85 -19.39 20.19
N ARG A 193 -28.52 -18.13 20.44
CA ARG A 193 -27.99 -17.62 21.73
C ARG A 193 -29.06 -16.99 22.63
N GLN A 194 -30.26 -16.81 22.10
CA GLN A 194 -31.47 -16.43 22.84
C GLN A 194 -32.28 -17.64 23.22
#